data_1b64e7dfe1358e1833a84760777f768f
#
_entry.id   1b64e7dfe1358e1833a84760777f768f
#
_cell.length_a   1.000
_cell.length_b   1.000
_cell.length_c   1.000
_cell.angle_alpha   90.00
_cell.angle_beta   90.00
_cell.angle_gamma   90.00
#
_symmetry.space_group_name_H-M   'P 1'
#
loop_
_entity.id
_entity.type
_entity.pdbx_description
1 polymer ?
#
loop_
_entity_poly.entity_id
_entity_poly.type
_entity_poly.pdbx_seq_one_letter_code
_entity_poly.pdbx_strand_id
1 'polypeptide(L)'
;MIGIIGAMDEEVAMLKEKLTEVQVETKAAMDFYKGKLEGKDVVVVRSGIGKVNAAMCAQILADVYHADHVINTGIAGSLKAEINIGDIVLSTDALQHDMDAQAFGYEPGQIPRVDTLSFKADEKMIALAKECCEKVNPEICLLYTSDAA
;
A
#
# COMPACT_ATOMS: atom_id res chain seq x y z
N MET A 1 -7.50 0.42 13.73
CA MET A 1 -7.33 -0.85 12.99
C MET A 1 -6.50 -0.61 11.76
N ILE A 2 -5.59 -1.50 11.39
CA ILE A 2 -4.72 -1.34 10.23
C ILE A 2 -5.28 -2.17 9.06
N GLY A 3 -5.48 -1.55 7.91
CA GLY A 3 -5.77 -2.24 6.67
C GLY A 3 -4.47 -2.59 5.93
N ILE A 4 -4.36 -3.80 5.39
CA ILE A 4 -3.20 -4.22 4.60
C ILE A 4 -3.71 -4.72 3.26
N ILE A 5 -3.28 -4.06 2.17
CA ILE A 5 -3.69 -4.35 0.80
C ILE A 5 -2.51 -4.93 0.03
N GLY A 6 -2.74 -6.05 -0.64
CA GLY A 6 -1.90 -6.50 -1.74
C GLY A 6 -2.76 -6.72 -2.99
N ALA A 7 -2.21 -6.54 -4.16
CA ALA A 7 -2.94 -6.73 -5.41
C ALA A 7 -3.09 -8.21 -5.77
N MET A 8 -2.17 -9.06 -5.35
CA MET A 8 -2.08 -10.48 -5.71
C MET A 8 -2.06 -11.36 -4.47
N ASP A 9 -2.40 -12.64 -4.63
CA ASP A 9 -2.42 -13.58 -3.53
C ASP A 9 -1.04 -13.79 -2.90
N GLU A 10 0.01 -13.82 -3.71
CA GLU A 10 1.39 -14.01 -3.28
C GLU A 10 1.86 -12.90 -2.33
N GLU A 11 1.36 -11.68 -2.51
CA GLU A 11 1.72 -10.51 -1.71
C GLU A 11 1.12 -10.55 -0.30
N VAL A 12 0.02 -11.25 -0.11
CA VAL A 12 -0.72 -11.29 1.16
C VAL A 12 -0.79 -12.68 1.80
N ALA A 13 -0.38 -13.74 1.10
CA ALA A 13 -0.50 -15.12 1.57
C ALA A 13 0.15 -15.33 2.94
N MET A 14 1.41 -14.93 3.10
CA MET A 14 2.15 -15.08 4.35
C MET A 14 1.51 -14.28 5.50
N LEU A 15 0.93 -13.12 5.22
CA LEU A 15 0.22 -12.33 6.22
C LEU A 15 -1.04 -13.04 6.67
N LYS A 16 -1.83 -13.58 5.72
CA LYS A 16 -3.05 -14.35 6.03
C LYS A 16 -2.75 -15.59 6.87
N GLU A 17 -1.66 -16.30 6.58
CA GLU A 17 -1.25 -17.49 7.35
C GLU A 17 -0.87 -17.17 8.80
N LYS A 18 -0.33 -15.98 9.06
CA LYS A 18 0.09 -15.53 10.40
C LYS A 18 -1.05 -14.92 11.23
N LEU A 19 -2.21 -14.70 10.64
CA LEU A 19 -3.35 -14.16 11.36
C LEU A 19 -3.90 -15.15 12.40
N THR A 20 -4.30 -14.62 13.53
CA THR A 20 -5.06 -15.32 14.56
C THR A 20 -6.44 -14.69 14.72
N GLU A 21 -7.40 -15.41 15.31
CA GLU A 21 -8.79 -14.96 15.53
C GLU A 21 -9.47 -14.50 14.22
N VAL A 22 -9.26 -15.24 13.14
CA VAL A 22 -9.63 -14.83 11.78
C VAL A 22 -11.14 -14.89 11.55
N GLN A 23 -11.69 -13.82 11.03
CA GLN A 23 -13.03 -13.73 10.44
C GLN A 23 -12.90 -13.29 8.99
N VAL A 24 -13.59 -13.96 8.07
CA VAL A 24 -13.54 -13.66 6.65
C VAL A 24 -14.90 -13.16 6.18
N GLU A 25 -14.91 -12.02 5.53
CA GLU A 25 -16.10 -11.45 4.92
C GLU A 25 -15.82 -11.10 3.46
N THR A 26 -16.71 -11.49 2.55
CA THR A 26 -16.60 -11.14 1.14
C THR A 26 -17.39 -9.87 0.84
N LYS A 27 -16.74 -8.85 0.28
CA LYS A 27 -17.35 -7.61 -0.17
C LYS A 27 -16.74 -7.20 -1.52
N ALA A 28 -17.56 -6.80 -2.48
CA ALA A 28 -17.13 -6.40 -3.82
C ALA A 28 -16.20 -7.45 -4.49
N ALA A 29 -16.50 -8.74 -4.32
CA ALA A 29 -15.69 -9.87 -4.78
C ALA A 29 -14.26 -9.94 -4.20
N MET A 30 -14.01 -9.28 -3.07
CA MET A 30 -12.74 -9.35 -2.32
C MET A 30 -13.01 -9.98 -0.95
N ASP A 31 -12.11 -10.87 -0.52
CA ASP A 31 -12.17 -11.48 0.81
C ASP A 31 -11.33 -10.68 1.80
N PHE A 32 -11.99 -10.14 2.82
CA PHE A 32 -11.40 -9.36 3.90
C PHE A 32 -11.16 -10.27 5.10
N TYR A 33 -9.89 -10.52 5.40
CA TYR A 33 -9.44 -11.34 6.53
C TYR A 33 -9.20 -10.44 7.73
N LYS A 34 -10.20 -10.28 8.58
CA LYS A 34 -10.08 -9.55 9.84
C LYS A 34 -9.55 -10.47 10.91
N GLY A 35 -8.53 -10.04 11.63
CA GLY A 35 -7.92 -10.84 12.69
C GLY A 35 -6.84 -10.08 13.45
N LYS A 36 -5.97 -10.82 14.11
CA LYS A 36 -4.83 -10.27 14.84
C LYS A 36 -3.51 -10.72 14.20
N LEU A 37 -2.62 -9.77 13.96
CA LEU A 37 -1.24 -10.00 13.54
C LEU A 37 -0.33 -9.46 14.66
N GLU A 38 0.45 -10.34 15.30
CA GLU A 38 1.29 -9.99 16.46
C GLU A 38 0.52 -9.18 17.52
N GLY A 39 -0.73 -9.59 17.80
CA GLY A 39 -1.60 -8.94 18.79
C GLY A 39 -2.26 -7.63 18.35
N LYS A 40 -2.01 -7.15 17.14
CA LYS A 40 -2.64 -5.95 16.58
C LYS A 40 -3.85 -6.31 15.73
N ASP A 41 -4.92 -5.52 15.85
CA ASP A 41 -6.10 -5.70 15.02
C ASP A 41 -5.83 -5.23 13.60
N VAL A 42 -5.96 -6.15 12.64
CA VAL A 42 -5.69 -5.90 11.23
C VAL A 42 -6.80 -6.44 10.33
N VAL A 43 -6.88 -5.92 9.13
CA VAL A 43 -7.65 -6.51 8.02
C VAL A 43 -6.71 -6.66 6.83
N VAL A 44 -6.46 -7.91 6.42
CA VAL A 44 -5.65 -8.23 5.26
C VAL A 44 -6.56 -8.57 4.09
N VAL A 45 -6.30 -7.99 2.92
CA VAL A 45 -7.14 -8.18 1.74
C VAL A 45 -6.32 -8.23 0.46
N ARG A 46 -6.71 -9.13 -0.45
CA ARG A 46 -6.27 -9.10 -1.83
C ARG A 46 -7.27 -8.24 -2.61
N SER A 47 -6.85 -7.08 -3.06
CA SER A 47 -7.71 -6.17 -3.82
C SER A 47 -7.97 -6.62 -5.25
N GLY A 48 -7.07 -7.39 -5.84
CA GLY A 48 -6.96 -7.56 -7.29
C GLY A 48 -6.15 -6.43 -7.92
N ILE A 49 -5.71 -6.65 -9.15
CA ILE A 49 -4.82 -5.73 -9.87
C ILE A 49 -5.61 -4.50 -10.36
N GLY A 50 -4.97 -3.35 -10.33
CA GLY A 50 -5.46 -2.11 -10.92
C GLY A 50 -6.06 -1.11 -9.93
N LYS A 51 -6.00 0.17 -10.30
CA LYS A 51 -6.38 1.31 -9.45
C LYS A 51 -7.84 1.29 -9.00
N VAL A 52 -8.74 0.81 -9.85
CA VAL A 52 -10.17 0.70 -9.52
C VAL A 52 -10.39 -0.28 -8.38
N ASN A 53 -9.76 -1.46 -8.45
CA ASN A 53 -9.83 -2.46 -7.38
C ASN A 53 -9.20 -1.92 -6.08
N ALA A 54 -8.04 -1.29 -6.19
CA ALA A 54 -7.36 -0.69 -5.04
C ALA A 54 -8.21 0.40 -4.37
N ALA A 55 -8.84 1.28 -5.15
CA ALA A 55 -9.71 2.34 -4.64
C ALA A 55 -10.95 1.78 -3.92
N MET A 56 -11.64 0.79 -4.53
CA MET A 56 -12.78 0.14 -3.89
C MET A 56 -12.37 -0.56 -2.58
N CYS A 57 -11.22 -1.23 -2.59
CA CYS A 57 -10.68 -1.91 -1.43
C CYS A 57 -10.39 -0.91 -0.30
N ALA A 58 -9.68 0.18 -0.61
CA ALA A 58 -9.35 1.24 0.36
C ALA A 58 -10.61 1.87 0.96
N GLN A 59 -11.63 2.16 0.14
CA GLN A 59 -12.90 2.70 0.61
C GLN A 59 -13.63 1.75 1.55
N ILE A 60 -13.66 0.46 1.25
CA ILE A 60 -14.27 -0.55 2.14
C ILE A 60 -13.50 -0.66 3.46
N LEU A 61 -12.17 -0.63 3.44
CA LEU A 61 -11.35 -0.63 4.64
C LEU A 61 -11.65 0.59 5.53
N ALA A 62 -11.80 1.77 4.93
CA ALA A 62 -12.12 2.99 5.68
C ALA A 62 -13.53 2.97 6.27
N ASP A 63 -14.55 2.68 5.45
CA ASP A 63 -15.95 2.86 5.85
C ASP A 63 -16.51 1.68 6.65
N VAL A 64 -16.12 0.45 6.29
CA VAL A 64 -16.71 -0.76 6.91
C VAL A 64 -15.85 -1.26 8.07
N TYR A 65 -14.53 -1.25 7.89
CA TYR A 65 -13.60 -1.76 8.91
C TYR A 65 -13.00 -0.65 9.79
N HIS A 66 -13.29 0.61 9.48
CA HIS A 66 -12.78 1.78 10.21
C HIS A 66 -11.25 1.74 10.36
N ALA A 67 -10.58 1.36 9.26
CA ALA A 67 -9.12 1.40 9.21
C ALA A 67 -8.64 2.85 9.30
N ASP A 68 -7.80 3.11 10.27
CA ASP A 68 -7.17 4.42 10.50
C ASP A 68 -5.83 4.56 9.76
N HIS A 69 -5.25 3.43 9.37
CA HIS A 69 -4.05 3.35 8.54
C HIS A 69 -4.22 2.27 7.48
N VAL A 70 -3.65 2.51 6.31
CA VAL A 70 -3.60 1.52 5.22
C VAL A 70 -2.15 1.34 4.79
N ILE A 71 -1.72 0.08 4.71
CA ILE A 71 -0.43 -0.32 4.17
C ILE A 71 -0.69 -1.01 2.84
N ASN A 72 -0.17 -0.46 1.75
CA ASN A 72 -0.09 -1.16 0.49
C ASN A 72 1.24 -1.91 0.43
N THR A 73 1.20 -3.22 0.22
CA THR A 73 2.39 -4.07 0.14
C THR A 73 2.37 -4.88 -1.13
N GLY A 74 3.53 -5.04 -1.76
CA GLY A 74 3.63 -5.82 -2.97
C GLY A 74 4.96 -5.64 -3.67
N ILE A 75 5.04 -6.17 -4.88
CA ILE A 75 6.20 -6.04 -5.74
C ILE A 75 6.01 -4.84 -6.68
N ALA A 76 7.11 -4.14 -6.96
CA ALA A 76 7.13 -3.04 -7.91
C ALA A 76 8.30 -3.19 -8.89
N GLY A 77 8.10 -2.74 -10.12
CA GLY A 77 9.19 -2.62 -11.08
C GLY A 77 10.04 -1.37 -10.76
N SER A 78 11.37 -1.49 -10.87
CA SER A 78 12.26 -0.34 -10.70
C SER A 78 12.68 0.24 -12.04
N LEU A 79 12.66 1.57 -12.14
CA LEU A 79 13.28 2.32 -13.24
C LEU A 79 14.69 2.82 -12.88
N LYS A 80 15.14 2.58 -11.64
CA LYS A 80 16.47 2.99 -11.17
C LYS A 80 17.43 1.80 -11.18
N ALA A 81 18.60 1.99 -11.77
CA ALA A 81 19.61 0.92 -11.93
C ALA A 81 20.23 0.48 -10.60
N GLU A 82 20.23 1.33 -9.59
CA GLU A 82 20.76 1.04 -8.26
C GLU A 82 19.84 0.19 -7.38
N ILE A 83 18.58 -0.01 -7.80
CA ILE A 83 17.61 -0.86 -7.06
C ILE A 83 17.70 -2.28 -7.60
N ASN A 84 18.00 -3.23 -6.74
CA ASN A 84 18.13 -4.64 -7.05
C ASN A 84 16.89 -5.43 -6.64
N ILE A 85 16.76 -6.64 -7.20
CA ILE A 85 15.72 -7.58 -6.76
C ILE A 85 15.94 -7.95 -5.29
N GLY A 86 14.92 -7.74 -4.48
CA GLY A 86 14.96 -7.98 -3.03
C GLY A 86 15.18 -6.73 -2.19
N ASP A 87 15.49 -5.59 -2.80
CA ASP A 87 15.53 -4.31 -2.10
C ASP A 87 14.11 -3.88 -1.68
N ILE A 88 14.01 -3.17 -0.57
CA ILE A 88 12.75 -2.61 -0.08
C ILE A 88 12.68 -1.13 -0.41
N VAL A 89 11.57 -0.72 -0.98
CA VAL A 89 11.29 0.69 -1.26
C VAL A 89 10.14 1.15 -0.39
N LEU A 90 10.37 2.21 0.38
CA LEU A 90 9.33 2.90 1.16
C LEU A 90 8.91 4.15 0.38
N SER A 91 7.63 4.21 0.02
CA SER A 91 7.06 5.36 -0.69
C SER A 91 6.98 6.58 0.23
N THR A 92 7.44 7.73 -0.25
CA THR A 92 7.29 9.02 0.43
C THR A 92 6.01 9.73 0.06
N ASP A 93 5.53 9.46 -1.13
CA ASP A 93 4.27 9.97 -1.67
C ASP A 93 3.80 9.12 -2.85
N ALA A 94 2.55 9.31 -3.25
CA ALA A 94 1.95 8.66 -4.40
C ALA A 94 1.44 9.69 -5.40
N LEU A 95 1.72 9.47 -6.68
CA LEU A 95 1.34 10.31 -7.81
C LEU A 95 0.56 9.48 -8.82
N GLN A 96 -0.50 10.03 -9.38
CA GLN A 96 -1.22 9.35 -10.46
C GLN A 96 -0.52 9.58 -11.81
N HIS A 97 0.53 8.80 -12.08
CA HIS A 97 1.48 9.01 -13.18
C HIS A 97 0.84 9.05 -14.59
N ASP A 98 -0.30 8.40 -14.79
CA ASP A 98 -1.01 8.32 -16.06
C ASP A 98 -2.14 9.37 -16.20
N MET A 99 -2.24 10.31 -15.27
CA MET A 99 -3.15 11.43 -15.39
C MET A 99 -2.51 12.52 -16.26
N ASP A 100 -3.11 12.80 -17.41
CA ASP A 100 -2.71 13.90 -18.27
C ASP A 100 -3.88 14.88 -18.47
N ALA A 101 -3.80 15.98 -17.79
CA ALA A 101 -4.73 17.11 -17.91
C ALA A 101 -4.01 18.42 -18.29
N GLN A 102 -2.83 18.32 -18.91
CA GLN A 102 -2.00 19.48 -19.30
C GLN A 102 -2.74 20.45 -20.22
N ALA A 103 -3.61 19.95 -21.09
CA ALA A 103 -4.45 20.79 -21.96
C ALA A 103 -5.37 21.75 -21.19
N PHE A 104 -5.62 21.48 -19.91
CA PHE A 104 -6.43 22.32 -19.01
C PHE A 104 -5.55 23.09 -18.00
N GLY A 105 -4.22 23.10 -18.17
CA GLY A 105 -3.29 23.86 -17.34
C GLY A 105 -2.83 23.17 -16.06
N TYR A 106 -3.03 21.84 -15.94
CA TYR A 106 -2.56 21.05 -14.81
C TYR A 106 -1.16 20.48 -15.06
N GLU A 107 -0.42 20.18 -13.99
CA GLU A 107 0.85 19.47 -14.08
C GLU A 107 0.63 17.99 -14.47
N PRO A 108 1.60 17.34 -15.16
CA PRO A 108 1.53 15.90 -15.41
C PRO A 108 1.35 15.13 -14.09
N GLY A 109 0.37 14.24 -14.04
CA GLY A 109 0.03 13.47 -12.84
C GLY A 109 -0.92 14.18 -11.86
N GLN A 110 -1.19 15.46 -12.06
CA GLN A 110 -2.12 16.19 -11.21
C GLN A 110 -3.56 15.84 -11.55
N ILE A 111 -4.32 15.43 -10.53
CA ILE A 111 -5.76 15.20 -10.67
C ILE A 111 -6.48 16.55 -10.73
N PRO A 112 -7.29 16.82 -11.76
CA PRO A 112 -8.02 18.08 -11.87
C PRO A 112 -8.88 18.38 -10.64
N ARG A 113 -8.84 19.65 -10.20
CA ARG A 113 -9.56 20.17 -9.02
C ARG A 113 -9.07 19.61 -7.68
N VAL A 114 -7.90 18.97 -7.66
CA VAL A 114 -7.19 18.60 -6.45
C VAL A 114 -6.01 19.54 -6.29
N ASP A 115 -5.85 20.14 -5.11
CA ASP A 115 -4.83 21.17 -4.86
C ASP A 115 -3.43 20.61 -4.62
N THR A 116 -3.26 19.29 -4.64
CA THR A 116 -1.96 18.63 -4.48
C THR A 116 -1.61 17.82 -5.72
N LEU A 117 -0.33 17.82 -6.06
CA LEU A 117 0.22 16.99 -7.14
C LEU A 117 0.38 15.53 -6.67
N SER A 118 0.84 15.33 -5.44
CA SER A 118 1.07 14.00 -4.86
C SER A 118 0.47 13.89 -3.46
N PHE A 119 0.19 12.67 -3.04
CA PHE A 119 -0.36 12.34 -1.73
C PHE A 119 0.75 11.81 -0.84
N LYS A 120 1.07 12.53 0.24
CA LYS A 120 2.15 12.16 1.16
C LYS A 120 1.82 10.89 1.94
N ALA A 121 2.81 10.01 2.07
CA ALA A 121 2.72 8.87 2.97
C ALA A 121 2.86 9.33 4.44
N ASP A 122 2.40 8.50 5.37
CA ASP A 122 2.52 8.80 6.80
C ASP A 122 3.99 8.68 7.26
N GLU A 123 4.56 9.80 7.69
CA GLU A 123 5.98 9.88 8.09
C GLU A 123 6.31 8.98 9.29
N LYS A 124 5.36 8.78 10.21
CA LYS A 124 5.56 7.91 11.38
C LYS A 124 5.59 6.45 10.98
N MET A 125 4.71 6.07 10.04
CA MET A 125 4.70 4.70 9.50
C MET A 125 5.97 4.43 8.68
N ILE A 126 6.46 5.39 7.90
CA ILE A 126 7.73 5.27 7.18
C ILE A 126 8.89 5.05 8.17
N ALA A 127 8.97 5.87 9.23
CA ALA A 127 10.03 5.74 10.23
C ALA A 127 9.99 4.37 10.94
N LEU A 128 8.79 3.90 11.30
CA LEU A 128 8.61 2.59 11.91
C LEU A 128 8.96 1.45 10.95
N ALA A 129 8.55 1.53 9.70
CA ALA A 129 8.88 0.54 8.69
C ALA A 129 10.39 0.44 8.47
N LYS A 130 11.09 1.59 8.44
CA LYS A 130 12.55 1.64 8.38
C LYS A 130 13.19 0.87 9.53
N GLU A 131 12.81 1.18 10.77
CA GLU A 131 13.34 0.48 11.95
C GLU A 131 13.08 -1.03 11.89
N CYS A 132 11.90 -1.44 11.42
CA CYS A 132 11.57 -2.85 11.27
C CYS A 132 12.43 -3.54 10.21
N CYS A 133 12.63 -2.91 9.07
CA CYS A 133 13.48 -3.45 8.00
C CYS A 133 14.93 -3.61 8.47
N GLU A 134 15.51 -2.62 9.14
CA GLU A 134 16.87 -2.66 9.68
C GLU A 134 17.04 -3.76 10.75
N LYS A 135 16.00 -4.05 11.53
CA LYS A 135 16.02 -5.16 12.51
C LYS A 135 15.97 -6.55 11.87
N VAL A 136 15.22 -6.67 10.76
CA VAL A 136 15.05 -7.96 10.06
C VAL A 136 16.28 -8.29 9.22
N ASN A 137 16.79 -7.32 8.50
CA ASN A 137 17.97 -7.44 7.67
C ASN A 137 18.73 -6.11 7.60
N PRO A 138 19.81 -5.94 8.38
CA PRO A 138 20.58 -4.68 8.37
C PRO A 138 21.31 -4.39 7.05
N GLU A 139 21.47 -5.40 6.19
CA GLU A 139 22.12 -5.24 4.88
C GLU A 139 21.13 -4.91 3.76
N ILE A 140 19.83 -4.87 4.07
CA ILE A 140 18.81 -4.58 3.07
C ILE A 140 18.94 -3.13 2.59
N CYS A 141 18.98 -2.93 1.30
CA CYS A 141 18.94 -1.59 0.74
C CYS A 141 17.55 -1.02 0.92
N LEU A 142 17.46 0.07 1.68
CA LEU A 142 16.23 0.83 1.90
C LEU A 142 16.28 2.10 1.07
N LEU A 143 15.34 2.21 0.16
CA LEU A 143 15.21 3.38 -0.71
C LEU A 143 13.90 4.12 -0.41
N TYR A 144 13.95 5.43 -0.55
CA TYR A 144 12.79 6.30 -0.41
C TYR A 144 12.53 6.94 -1.76
N THR A 145 11.32 6.82 -2.26
CA THR A 145 10.96 7.43 -3.53
C THR A 145 9.49 7.83 -3.53
N SER A 146 9.17 8.87 -4.30
CA SER A 146 7.81 9.08 -4.75
C SER A 146 7.39 7.87 -5.58
N ASP A 147 6.22 7.34 -5.30
CA ASP A 147 5.72 6.16 -5.97
C ASP A 147 5.59 6.40 -7.47
N ALA A 148 6.08 5.45 -8.22
CA ALA A 148 6.01 5.41 -9.66
C ALA A 148 5.33 4.12 -10.17
N ALA A 149 4.60 3.42 -9.33
CA ALA A 149 3.92 2.19 -9.73
C ALA A 149 2.49 2.41 -10.20
#